data_3378788a25b10dcf7f5ff3de3035baad
#
_entry.id   3378788a25b10dcf7f5ff3de3035baad
#
_cell.length_a   1.000
_cell.length_b   1.000
_cell.length_c   1.000
_cell.angle_alpha   90.00
_cell.angle_beta   90.00
_cell.angle_gamma   90.00
#
_symmetry.space_group_name_H-M   'P 1'
#
loop_
_entity.id
_entity.type
_entity.pdbx_description
1 polymer ?
#
loop_
_entity_poly.entity_id
_entity_poly.type
_entity_poly.pdbx_seq_one_letter_code
_entity_poly.pdbx_strand_id
1 'polypeptide(L)'
;MRRPGNRAGAAAALGLAAAWALAAGSALAERADLEKPVNIESDSMIADEGKKIATFEGKVVLTQGSLVIRADRIVVRQDSDGFYNGVATGNPATFRHKQEASGDYIDGEALKIEYDNKLDRVEFSNSARLRRDSGDDIRGDTISYDAKTERFAVKSAGTESGTERVRATIMPKKPAAAPSPPVSGAGRQN
;
A
#
# COMPACT_ATOMS: atom_id res chain seq x y z
N MET A 1 -46.56 -5.30 -58.74
CA MET A 1 -46.51 -5.66 -57.30
C MET A 1 -45.15 -5.30 -56.77
N ARG A 2 -45.06 -4.24 -56.01
CA ARG A 2 -43.78 -3.74 -55.38
C ARG A 2 -43.82 -4.11 -53.91
N ARG A 3 -42.80 -4.82 -53.42
CA ARG A 3 -42.63 -5.12 -51.99
C ARG A 3 -41.82 -4.00 -51.34
N PRO A 4 -42.20 -3.46 -50.19
CA PRO A 4 -41.39 -2.49 -49.46
C PRO A 4 -40.28 -3.18 -48.65
N GLY A 5 -39.07 -2.66 -48.77
CA GLY A 5 -37.90 -3.11 -48.03
C GLY A 5 -37.92 -2.63 -46.58
N ASN A 6 -37.63 -3.57 -45.69
CA ASN A 6 -37.54 -3.40 -44.27
C ASN A 6 -36.19 -2.71 -43.90
N ARG A 7 -36.23 -1.43 -43.52
CA ARG A 7 -35.08 -0.64 -43.03
C ARG A 7 -35.28 -0.31 -41.55
N ALA A 8 -35.33 -1.34 -40.71
CA ALA A 8 -35.35 -1.12 -39.28
C ALA A 8 -34.51 -2.20 -38.59
N GLY A 9 -33.23 -2.04 -38.51
CA GLY A 9 -32.34 -3.01 -37.86
C GLY A 9 -30.90 -2.57 -37.61
N ALA A 10 -30.51 -1.36 -38.02
CA ALA A 10 -29.10 -1.00 -37.95
C ALA A 10 -28.75 0.02 -36.82
N ALA A 11 -29.72 0.52 -36.06
CA ALA A 11 -29.45 1.58 -35.05
C ALA A 11 -29.28 1.04 -33.60
N ALA A 12 -29.58 -0.24 -33.34
CA ALA A 12 -29.50 -0.78 -31.96
C ALA A 12 -28.16 -1.43 -31.60
N ALA A 13 -27.26 -1.65 -32.57
CA ALA A 13 -25.99 -2.34 -32.31
C ALA A 13 -24.81 -1.41 -31.91
N LEU A 14 -24.92 -0.10 -32.11
CA LEU A 14 -23.86 0.86 -31.79
C LEU A 14 -23.88 1.37 -30.33
N GLY A 15 -24.97 1.15 -29.59
CA GLY A 15 -25.10 1.61 -28.21
C GLY A 15 -24.44 0.72 -27.16
N LEU A 16 -24.24 -0.58 -27.46
CA LEU A 16 -23.69 -1.53 -26.47
C LEU A 16 -22.15 -1.58 -26.45
N ALA A 17 -21.48 -1.16 -27.52
CA ALA A 17 -20.01 -1.20 -27.59
C ALA A 17 -19.33 -0.04 -26.81
N ALA A 18 -20.04 1.06 -26.58
CA ALA A 18 -19.48 2.22 -25.88
C ALA A 18 -19.48 2.07 -24.36
N ALA A 19 -20.28 1.18 -23.79
CA ALA A 19 -20.38 0.97 -22.34
C ALA A 19 -19.24 0.09 -21.77
N TRP A 20 -18.53 -0.68 -22.60
CA TRP A 20 -17.43 -1.56 -22.18
C TRP A 20 -16.07 -0.87 -22.19
N ALA A 21 -15.94 0.29 -22.81
CA ALA A 21 -14.66 1.05 -22.88
C ALA A 21 -14.35 1.86 -21.60
N LEU A 22 -15.33 2.07 -20.72
CA LEU A 22 -15.16 2.85 -19.48
C LEU A 22 -14.74 2.01 -18.27
N ALA A 23 -14.72 0.68 -18.36
CA ALA A 23 -14.34 -0.22 -17.26
C ALA A 23 -12.83 -0.55 -17.22
N ALA A 24 -12.05 -0.16 -18.23
CA ALA A 24 -10.63 -0.52 -18.34
C ALA A 24 -9.67 0.50 -17.66
N GLY A 25 -10.19 1.55 -17.03
CA GLY A 25 -9.37 2.65 -16.49
C GLY A 25 -8.74 2.40 -15.12
N SER A 26 -9.11 1.34 -14.39
CA SER A 26 -8.70 1.18 -12.98
C SER A 26 -7.47 0.30 -12.76
N ALA A 27 -6.98 -0.40 -13.78
CA ALA A 27 -5.86 -1.35 -13.62
C ALA A 27 -4.46 -0.74 -13.78
N LEU A 28 -4.35 0.54 -14.15
CA LEU A 28 -3.06 1.19 -14.41
C LEU A 28 -2.54 2.04 -13.23
N ALA A 29 -3.33 2.26 -12.19
CA ALA A 29 -2.93 3.05 -11.03
C ALA A 29 -2.04 2.28 -10.04
N GLU A 30 -2.05 0.95 -10.10
CA GLU A 30 -1.53 0.05 -9.07
C GLU A 30 0.01 -0.09 -9.00
N ARG A 31 0.76 0.60 -9.86
CA ARG A 31 2.24 0.56 -9.88
C ARG A 31 2.91 1.93 -9.85
N ALA A 32 2.14 2.99 -9.67
CA ALA A 32 2.63 4.35 -9.81
C ALA A 32 3.77 4.69 -8.83
N ASP A 33 3.80 4.10 -7.65
CA ASP A 33 4.85 4.39 -6.66
C ASP A 33 6.12 3.57 -6.88
N LEU A 34 6.02 2.31 -7.35
CA LEU A 34 7.19 1.47 -7.62
C LEU A 34 8.02 1.95 -8.82
N GLU A 35 7.41 2.70 -9.74
CA GLU A 35 8.10 3.30 -10.90
C GLU A 35 8.81 4.62 -10.57
N LYS A 36 8.56 5.18 -9.38
CA LYS A 36 9.21 6.42 -8.94
C LYS A 36 10.65 6.16 -8.50
N PRO A 37 11.53 7.14 -8.66
CA PRO A 37 12.91 7.00 -8.19
C PRO A 37 12.96 6.81 -6.67
N VAL A 38 13.88 5.97 -6.23
CA VAL A 38 14.23 5.83 -4.81
C VAL A 38 15.23 6.93 -4.46
N ASN A 39 14.90 7.77 -3.49
CA ASN A 39 15.79 8.78 -2.94
C ASN A 39 16.17 8.36 -1.51
N ILE A 40 17.46 8.47 -1.17
CA ILE A 40 17.97 8.14 0.16
C ILE A 40 18.83 9.29 0.65
N GLU A 41 18.53 9.80 1.84
CA GLU A 41 19.30 10.81 2.56
C GLU A 41 19.90 10.16 3.82
N SER A 42 21.15 10.48 4.17
CA SER A 42 21.85 9.95 5.33
C SER A 42 23.04 10.82 5.70
N ASP A 43 23.58 10.63 6.91
CA ASP A 43 24.83 11.32 7.34
C ASP A 43 26.06 10.74 6.62
N SER A 44 26.04 9.44 6.26
CA SER A 44 27.12 8.78 5.51
C SER A 44 26.61 7.65 4.62
N MET A 45 27.39 7.33 3.57
CA MET A 45 27.13 6.25 2.63
C MET A 45 28.42 5.53 2.27
N ILE A 46 28.37 4.20 2.22
CA ILE A 46 29.41 3.33 1.66
C ILE A 46 28.77 2.43 0.61
N ALA A 47 29.33 2.43 -0.60
CA ALA A 47 28.88 1.56 -1.70
C ALA A 47 29.97 0.56 -2.09
N ASP A 48 29.61 -0.70 -2.23
CA ASP A 48 30.41 -1.78 -2.83
C ASP A 48 29.75 -2.18 -4.15
N GLU A 49 30.23 -1.60 -5.23
CA GLU A 49 29.68 -1.86 -6.57
C GLU A 49 29.88 -3.30 -7.02
N GLY A 50 30.99 -3.94 -6.59
CA GLY A 50 31.27 -5.34 -6.93
C GLY A 50 30.25 -6.31 -6.32
N LYS A 51 29.76 -6.00 -5.13
CA LYS A 51 28.71 -6.76 -4.44
C LYS A 51 27.32 -6.20 -4.68
N LYS A 52 27.20 -5.05 -5.33
CA LYS A 52 25.94 -4.31 -5.52
C LYS A 52 25.23 -4.01 -4.20
N ILE A 53 25.98 -3.58 -3.19
CA ILE A 53 25.49 -3.24 -1.87
C ILE A 53 25.82 -1.79 -1.57
N ALA A 54 24.82 -1.03 -1.09
CA ALA A 54 25.00 0.30 -0.53
C ALA A 54 24.52 0.30 0.93
N THR A 55 25.31 0.86 1.81
CA THR A 55 25.01 1.05 3.23
C THR A 55 24.92 2.53 3.53
N PHE A 56 23.81 2.95 4.10
CA PHE A 56 23.51 4.32 4.53
C PHE A 56 23.42 4.33 6.06
N GLU A 57 24.05 5.30 6.72
CA GLU A 57 24.07 5.39 8.18
C GLU A 57 23.82 6.84 8.64
N GLY A 58 23.14 6.97 9.78
CA GLY A 58 22.81 8.21 10.44
C GLY A 58 21.58 8.89 9.89
N LYS A 59 20.48 8.90 10.65
CA LYS A 59 19.20 9.56 10.34
C LYS A 59 18.70 9.30 8.94
N VAL A 60 18.80 8.03 8.49
CA VAL A 60 18.50 7.67 7.12
C VAL A 60 17.02 7.84 6.82
N VAL A 61 16.71 8.51 5.69
CA VAL A 61 15.36 8.67 5.15
C VAL A 61 15.35 8.14 3.72
N LEU A 62 14.60 7.08 3.48
CA LEU A 62 14.34 6.55 2.15
C LEU A 62 12.93 6.96 1.71
N THR A 63 12.80 7.47 0.49
CA THR A 63 11.51 7.84 -0.09
C THR A 63 11.35 7.25 -1.50
N GLN A 64 10.17 6.68 -1.79
CA GLN A 64 9.76 6.23 -3.11
C GLN A 64 8.25 6.43 -3.25
N GLY A 65 7.83 7.44 -4.01
CA GLY A 65 6.42 7.79 -4.08
C GLY A 65 5.84 8.16 -2.72
N SER A 66 4.83 7.43 -2.27
CA SER A 66 4.23 7.58 -0.94
C SER A 66 4.97 6.82 0.16
N LEU A 67 5.87 5.89 -0.22
CA LEU A 67 6.67 5.14 0.71
C LEU A 67 7.73 6.04 1.37
N VAL A 68 7.79 6.00 2.70
CA VAL A 68 8.84 6.65 3.50
C VAL A 68 9.32 5.67 4.56
N ILE A 69 10.63 5.39 4.58
CA ILE A 69 11.29 4.61 5.63
C ILE A 69 12.29 5.50 6.34
N ARG A 70 12.26 5.51 7.68
CA ARG A 70 13.26 6.20 8.52
C ARG A 70 13.94 5.18 9.41
N ALA A 71 15.27 5.27 9.52
CA ALA A 71 16.07 4.33 10.27
C ALA A 71 17.41 4.94 10.71
N ASP A 72 18.11 4.27 11.62
CA ASP A 72 19.49 4.62 11.95
C ASP A 72 20.45 4.14 10.86
N ARG A 73 20.11 3.01 10.22
CA ARG A 73 20.88 2.41 9.14
C ARG A 73 19.98 1.73 8.13
N ILE A 74 20.29 1.89 6.84
CA ILE A 74 19.65 1.15 5.73
C ILE A 74 20.73 0.51 4.88
N VAL A 75 20.57 -0.78 4.60
CA VAL A 75 21.38 -1.53 3.63
C VAL A 75 20.52 -1.87 2.43
N VAL A 76 20.92 -1.42 1.25
CA VAL A 76 20.25 -1.74 -0.01
C VAL A 76 21.12 -2.70 -0.80
N ARG A 77 20.54 -3.78 -1.28
CA ARG A 77 21.19 -4.73 -2.18
C ARG A 77 20.40 -4.83 -3.47
N GLN A 78 21.08 -4.70 -4.59
CA GLN A 78 20.52 -4.97 -5.91
C GLN A 78 20.79 -6.41 -6.31
N ASP A 79 19.77 -7.14 -6.76
CA ASP A 79 19.96 -8.48 -7.33
C ASP A 79 20.42 -8.44 -8.80
N SER A 80 20.63 -9.62 -9.41
CA SER A 80 21.04 -9.74 -10.82
C SER A 80 19.99 -9.22 -11.80
N ASP A 81 18.74 -9.22 -11.42
CA ASP A 81 17.59 -8.79 -12.24
C ASP A 81 17.31 -7.29 -12.10
N GLY A 82 18.07 -6.59 -11.24
CA GLY A 82 17.93 -5.16 -10.99
C GLY A 82 16.93 -4.79 -9.91
N PHE A 83 16.31 -5.78 -9.22
CA PHE A 83 15.44 -5.52 -8.08
C PHE A 83 16.23 -5.20 -6.80
N TYR A 84 15.60 -4.46 -5.91
CA TYR A 84 16.23 -4.03 -4.67
C TYR A 84 15.62 -4.74 -3.47
N ASN A 85 16.50 -5.20 -2.58
CA ASN A 85 16.15 -5.62 -1.23
C ASN A 85 16.74 -4.61 -0.25
N GLY A 86 15.91 -4.05 0.62
CA GLY A 86 16.30 -3.10 1.64
C GLY A 86 16.17 -3.68 3.04
N VAL A 87 17.16 -3.45 3.90
CA VAL A 87 17.09 -3.76 5.33
C VAL A 87 17.31 -2.47 6.10
N ALA A 88 16.28 -2.01 6.80
CA ALA A 88 16.33 -0.85 7.67
C ALA A 88 16.38 -1.31 9.14
N THR A 89 17.29 -0.73 9.93
CA THR A 89 17.42 -0.99 11.37
C THR A 89 17.42 0.33 12.12
N GLY A 90 16.73 0.35 13.28
CA GLY A 90 16.61 1.55 14.11
C GLY A 90 15.95 1.24 15.45
N ASN A 91 15.80 2.25 16.30
CA ASN A 91 15.19 2.10 17.62
C ASN A 91 14.03 3.10 17.85
N PRO A 92 12.85 2.88 17.21
CA PRO A 92 12.60 1.94 16.13
C PRO A 92 12.94 2.50 14.74
N ALA A 93 13.06 1.61 13.74
CA ALA A 93 12.87 1.98 12.35
C ALA A 93 11.37 2.16 12.08
N THR A 94 11.01 3.10 11.21
CA THR A 94 9.62 3.42 10.87
C THR A 94 9.36 3.32 9.38
N PHE A 95 8.15 2.94 9.04
CA PHE A 95 7.65 2.76 7.69
C PHE A 95 6.32 3.50 7.56
N ARG A 96 6.11 4.22 6.47
CA ARG A 96 4.84 4.82 6.10
C ARG A 96 4.59 4.62 4.62
N HIS A 97 3.41 4.15 4.26
CA HIS A 97 3.01 3.93 2.88
C HIS A 97 1.50 4.16 2.72
N LYS A 98 1.09 4.72 1.58
CA LYS A 98 -0.33 4.93 1.26
C LYS A 98 -0.87 3.69 0.57
N GLN A 99 -1.96 3.13 1.07
CA GLN A 99 -2.70 2.05 0.42
C GLN A 99 -3.45 2.60 -0.80
N GLU A 100 -3.32 1.95 -1.94
CA GLU A 100 -3.94 2.42 -3.18
C GLU A 100 -5.46 2.22 -3.15
N ALA A 101 -5.94 1.10 -2.65
CA ALA A 101 -7.36 0.77 -2.64
C ALA A 101 -8.20 1.66 -1.72
N SER A 102 -7.69 2.03 -0.55
CA SER A 102 -8.43 2.84 0.43
C SER A 102 -8.02 4.31 0.45
N GLY A 103 -6.80 4.61 0.00
CA GLY A 103 -6.18 5.91 0.14
C GLY A 103 -5.68 6.21 1.55
N ASP A 104 -5.84 5.28 2.50
CA ASP A 104 -5.38 5.39 3.88
C ASP A 104 -3.88 5.15 3.98
N TYR A 105 -3.25 5.71 5.01
CA TYR A 105 -1.87 5.39 5.31
C TYR A 105 -1.76 4.20 6.25
N ILE A 106 -0.70 3.42 6.02
CA ILE A 106 -0.19 2.41 6.94
C ILE A 106 1.10 2.95 7.54
N ASP A 107 1.17 2.97 8.86
CA ASP A 107 2.36 3.27 9.63
C ASP A 107 2.84 1.99 10.31
N GLY A 108 4.10 1.60 10.05
CA GLY A 108 4.76 0.45 10.66
C GLY A 108 5.97 0.89 11.49
N GLU A 109 6.26 0.16 12.56
CA GLU A 109 7.47 0.34 13.36
C GLU A 109 8.00 -1.01 13.85
N ALA A 110 9.33 -1.16 13.87
CA ALA A 110 10.04 -2.33 14.40
C ALA A 110 11.52 -1.99 14.60
N LEU A 111 12.27 -2.86 15.28
CA LEU A 111 13.74 -2.70 15.32
C LEU A 111 14.40 -3.00 13.98
N LYS A 112 13.76 -3.86 13.16
CA LYS A 112 14.22 -4.22 11.82
C LYS A 112 13.04 -4.26 10.87
N ILE A 113 13.19 -3.63 9.70
CA ILE A 113 12.25 -3.65 8.59
C ILE A 113 12.98 -4.16 7.35
N GLU A 114 12.47 -5.20 6.72
CA GLU A 114 12.98 -5.75 5.47
C GLU A 114 11.97 -5.48 4.36
N TYR A 115 12.42 -4.89 3.26
CA TYR A 115 11.61 -4.62 2.10
C TYR A 115 12.14 -5.36 0.88
N ASP A 116 11.29 -6.16 0.24
CA ASP A 116 11.55 -6.86 -1.00
C ASP A 116 10.73 -6.22 -2.12
N ASN A 117 11.39 -5.45 -2.98
CA ASN A 117 10.75 -4.74 -4.10
C ASN A 117 10.19 -5.70 -5.16
N LYS A 118 10.82 -6.86 -5.38
CA LYS A 118 10.33 -7.86 -6.36
C LYS A 118 9.01 -8.50 -5.94
N LEU A 119 8.89 -8.78 -4.65
CA LEU A 119 7.70 -9.39 -4.07
C LEU A 119 6.69 -8.33 -3.62
N ASP A 120 7.11 -7.07 -3.51
CA ASP A 120 6.35 -5.97 -2.91
C ASP A 120 5.89 -6.34 -1.50
N ARG A 121 6.84 -6.85 -0.71
CA ARG A 121 6.61 -7.34 0.64
C ARG A 121 7.49 -6.60 1.63
N VAL A 122 6.88 -6.29 2.78
CA VAL A 122 7.56 -5.71 3.94
C VAL A 122 7.46 -6.67 5.11
N GLU A 123 8.57 -6.91 5.80
CA GLU A 123 8.60 -7.66 7.05
C GLU A 123 9.13 -6.77 8.16
N PHE A 124 8.34 -6.63 9.20
CA PHE A 124 8.66 -5.92 10.44
C PHE A 124 9.04 -6.96 11.48
N SER A 125 10.23 -6.89 12.05
CA SER A 125 10.74 -7.88 13.01
C SER A 125 11.26 -7.21 14.27
N ASN A 126 11.07 -7.89 15.39
CA ASN A 126 11.43 -7.45 16.72
C ASN A 126 10.61 -6.22 17.18
N SER A 127 9.60 -6.49 17.99
CA SER A 127 8.66 -5.48 18.51
C SER A 127 7.86 -4.77 17.41
N ALA A 128 7.34 -5.56 16.47
CA ALA A 128 6.59 -5.03 15.33
C ALA A 128 5.25 -4.44 15.73
N ARG A 129 4.93 -3.29 15.16
CA ARG A 129 3.63 -2.63 15.26
C ARG A 129 3.22 -2.08 13.91
N LEU A 130 1.93 -2.19 13.58
CA LEU A 130 1.34 -1.65 12.37
C LEU A 130 0.05 -0.92 12.74
N ARG A 131 -0.10 0.30 12.26
CA ARG A 131 -1.28 1.15 12.45
C ARG A 131 -1.85 1.58 11.10
N ARG A 132 -3.15 1.81 11.06
CA ARG A 132 -3.83 2.42 9.92
C ARG A 132 -4.51 3.71 10.33
N ASP A 133 -4.70 4.61 9.40
CA ASP A 133 -5.46 5.85 9.63
C ASP A 133 -6.91 5.57 10.08
N SER A 134 -7.47 4.39 9.71
CA SER A 134 -8.76 3.90 10.22
C SER A 134 -8.80 3.67 11.74
N GLY A 135 -7.65 3.66 12.40
CA GLY A 135 -7.51 3.44 13.85
C GLY A 135 -7.15 2.01 14.23
N ASP A 136 -6.97 1.10 13.27
CA ASP A 136 -6.51 -0.26 13.55
C ASP A 136 -5.08 -0.23 14.10
N ASP A 137 -4.81 -1.01 15.16
CA ASP A 137 -3.50 -1.14 15.81
C ASP A 137 -3.19 -2.63 16.01
N ILE A 138 -2.14 -3.11 15.37
CA ILE A 138 -1.72 -4.52 15.38
C ILE A 138 -0.29 -4.59 15.91
N ARG A 139 -0.03 -5.52 16.83
CA ARG A 139 1.28 -5.73 17.45
C ARG A 139 1.62 -7.20 17.52
N GLY A 140 2.90 -7.49 17.32
CA GLY A 140 3.48 -8.81 17.43
C GLY A 140 5.00 -8.74 17.42
N ASP A 141 5.66 -9.88 17.41
CA ASP A 141 7.10 -9.94 17.22
C ASP A 141 7.47 -9.71 15.77
N THR A 142 6.71 -10.35 14.86
CA THR A 142 6.90 -10.20 13.42
C THR A 142 5.57 -9.92 12.75
N ILE A 143 5.55 -8.92 11.86
CA ILE A 143 4.42 -8.59 10.98
C ILE A 143 4.92 -8.62 9.54
N SER A 144 4.32 -9.48 8.71
CA SER A 144 4.57 -9.55 7.26
C SER A 144 3.43 -8.87 6.54
N TYR A 145 3.71 -7.90 5.69
CA TYR A 145 2.74 -7.17 4.88
C TYR A 145 3.04 -7.38 3.39
N ASP A 146 2.07 -7.84 2.63
CA ASP A 146 2.12 -8.01 1.19
C ASP A 146 1.31 -6.86 0.56
N ALA A 147 1.99 -5.93 -0.09
CA ALA A 147 1.37 -4.72 -0.60
C ALA A 147 0.49 -5.00 -1.84
N LYS A 148 0.80 -6.04 -2.62
CA LYS A 148 -0.02 -6.42 -3.80
C LYS A 148 -1.40 -6.94 -3.43
N THR A 149 -1.48 -7.66 -2.32
CA THR A 149 -2.73 -8.30 -1.86
C THR A 149 -3.33 -7.60 -0.66
N GLU A 150 -2.67 -6.56 -0.15
CA GLU A 150 -3.00 -5.83 1.09
C GLU A 150 -3.21 -6.74 2.31
N ARG A 151 -2.54 -7.91 2.30
CA ARG A 151 -2.63 -8.91 3.36
C ARG A 151 -1.47 -8.76 4.33
N PHE A 152 -1.77 -8.97 5.59
CA PHE A 152 -0.74 -9.07 6.62
C PHE A 152 -0.92 -10.33 7.44
N ALA A 153 0.22 -10.89 7.88
CA ALA A 153 0.30 -11.99 8.81
C ALA A 153 1.12 -11.54 10.03
N VAL A 154 0.68 -11.92 11.21
CA VAL A 154 1.31 -11.53 12.48
C VAL A 154 1.72 -12.79 13.23
N LYS A 155 2.93 -12.80 13.76
CA LYS A 155 3.44 -13.85 14.61
C LYS A 155 3.91 -13.27 15.95
N SER A 156 3.72 -14.01 17.02
CA SER A 156 4.38 -13.76 18.31
C SER A 156 5.74 -14.45 18.34
N ALA A 157 6.68 -13.92 19.12
CA ALA A 157 7.90 -14.65 19.44
C ALA A 157 7.49 -15.96 20.15
N GLY A 158 7.76 -17.08 19.50
CA GLY A 158 7.43 -18.41 20.01
C GLY A 158 8.40 -18.81 21.15
N THR A 159 8.34 -18.14 22.29
CA THR A 159 8.99 -18.58 23.50
C THR A 159 8.05 -19.53 24.25
N GLU A 160 8.57 -20.68 24.70
CA GLU A 160 7.85 -21.65 25.54
C GLU A 160 7.23 -21.01 26.80
N SER A 161 7.54 -19.78 27.11
CA SER A 161 7.07 -18.98 28.24
C SER A 161 5.74 -18.27 28.04
N GLY A 162 5.10 -18.31 26.87
CA GLY A 162 3.69 -17.93 26.67
C GLY A 162 3.31 -16.46 26.87
N THR A 163 4.24 -15.53 26.99
CA THR A 163 3.96 -14.14 27.43
C THR A 163 3.73 -13.14 26.31
N GLU A 164 4.17 -13.39 25.10
CA GLU A 164 3.95 -12.45 23.99
C GLU A 164 2.88 -12.96 23.02
N ARG A 165 1.69 -12.45 23.18
CA ARG A 165 0.55 -12.74 22.29
C ARG A 165 0.41 -11.65 21.24
N VAL A 166 0.01 -12.04 20.03
CA VAL A 166 -0.48 -11.08 19.03
C VAL A 166 -1.63 -10.27 19.62
N ARG A 167 -1.58 -8.96 19.46
CA ARG A 167 -2.66 -8.05 19.87
C ARG A 167 -3.14 -7.28 18.66
N ALA A 168 -4.45 -7.23 18.48
CA ALA A 168 -5.09 -6.44 17.42
C ALA A 168 -6.26 -5.66 18.01
N THR A 169 -6.30 -4.37 17.75
CA THR A 169 -7.46 -3.50 17.95
C THR A 169 -7.97 -3.14 16.57
N ILE A 170 -9.24 -3.45 16.31
CA ILE A 170 -9.89 -3.19 15.01
C ILE A 170 -11.01 -2.21 15.27
N MET A 171 -11.00 -1.07 14.59
CA MET A 171 -12.04 -0.05 14.74
C MET A 171 -13.24 -0.40 13.85
N PRO A 172 -14.49 -0.34 14.40
CA PRO A 172 -15.68 -0.53 13.59
C PRO A 172 -15.74 0.53 12.50
N LYS A 173 -15.94 0.10 11.25
CA LYS A 173 -16.17 1.04 10.15
C LYS A 173 -17.47 1.79 10.42
N LYS A 174 -17.42 3.12 10.60
CA LYS A 174 -18.63 3.94 10.72
C LYS A 174 -19.44 3.78 9.42
N PRO A 175 -20.72 3.39 9.47
CA PRO A 175 -21.54 3.34 8.27
C PRO A 175 -21.49 4.70 7.58
N ALA A 176 -21.30 4.74 6.26
CA ALA A 176 -21.44 5.97 5.52
C ALA A 176 -22.82 6.57 5.84
N ALA A 177 -22.86 7.84 6.26
CA ALA A 177 -24.11 8.52 6.54
C ALA A 177 -25.02 8.37 5.32
N ALA A 178 -26.21 7.80 5.52
CA ALA A 178 -27.19 7.71 4.46
C ALA A 178 -27.43 9.10 3.89
N PRO A 179 -27.53 9.26 2.55
CA PRO A 179 -27.79 10.56 1.95
C PRO A 179 -29.09 11.11 2.57
N SER A 180 -29.02 12.33 3.09
CA SER A 180 -30.19 13.02 3.66
C SER A 180 -31.27 13.08 2.58
N PRO A 181 -32.54 12.76 2.90
CA PRO A 181 -33.61 12.86 1.93
C PRO A 181 -33.74 14.30 1.42
N PRO A 182 -34.04 14.49 0.13
CA PRO A 182 -34.16 15.83 -0.42
C PRO A 182 -35.25 16.59 0.34
N VAL A 183 -34.90 17.77 0.82
CA VAL A 183 -35.85 18.70 1.46
C VAL A 183 -36.88 19.06 0.39
N SER A 184 -38.10 18.49 0.52
CA SER A 184 -39.22 18.84 -0.32
C SER A 184 -39.61 20.28 0.01
N GLY A 185 -39.22 21.20 -0.91
CA GLY A 185 -39.62 22.61 -0.82
C GLY A 185 -41.13 22.74 -0.91
N ALA A 186 -41.76 23.03 0.19
CA ALA A 186 -43.18 23.39 0.24
C ALA A 186 -43.39 24.68 -0.58
N GLY A 187 -44.04 24.54 -1.73
CA GLY A 187 -44.52 25.70 -2.51
C GLY A 187 -45.45 26.52 -1.67
N ARG A 188 -45.12 27.75 -1.50
CA ARG A 188 -46.10 28.79 -1.13
C ARG A 188 -46.82 29.23 -2.39
N GLN A 189 -48.10 28.85 -2.48
CA GLN A 189 -49.05 29.53 -3.31
C GLN A 189 -49.54 30.75 -2.54
N ASN A 190 -49.50 31.92 -3.19
CA ASN A 190 -50.42 33.03 -2.96
C ASN A 190 -50.59 33.79 -4.30
#